data_cd3634bbb7919d9625e0ee50de4aac22
#
_entry.id   cd3634bbb7919d9625e0ee50de4aac22
#
_cell.length_a   1.000
_cell.length_b   1.000
_cell.length_c   1.000
_cell.angle_alpha   90.00
_cell.angle_beta   90.00
_cell.angle_gamma   90.00
#
_symmetry.space_group_name_H-M   'P 1'
#
loop_
_entity.id
_entity.type
_entity.pdbx_description
1 polymer ?
#
loop_
_entity_poly.entity_id
_entity_poly.type
_entity_poly.pdbx_seq_one_letter_code
_entity_poly.pdbx_strand_id
1 'polypeptide(L)'
;MARVLIVDDSPTETHVLTSILDKHGHEVITAENGEMGIEVAKAEKPDLVLMDVVMPGLNGFQATRHLKKDPTTSNIPVVIVTTKDQETDKIWGMRQGAKDYLTKPVQEDNLIKIITDILQG
;
A
#
# COMPACT_ATOMS: atom_id res chain seq x y z
N MET A 1 -16.62 2.23 -4.17
CA MET A 1 -16.07 0.95 -3.70
C MET A 1 -14.87 0.55 -4.53
N ALA A 2 -13.79 0.20 -3.89
CA ALA A 2 -12.54 -0.14 -4.58
C ALA A 2 -11.97 -1.45 -4.05
N ARG A 3 -11.11 -2.10 -4.86
CA ARG A 3 -10.34 -3.26 -4.43
C ARG A 3 -8.97 -2.78 -4.01
N VAL A 4 -8.61 -3.01 -2.76
CA VAL A 4 -7.36 -2.54 -2.17
C VAL A 4 -6.50 -3.74 -1.77
N LEU A 5 -5.25 -3.76 -2.26
CA LEU A 5 -4.27 -4.77 -1.86
C LEU A 5 -3.48 -4.22 -0.68
N ILE A 6 -3.45 -4.97 0.41
CA ILE A 6 -2.61 -4.67 1.57
C ILE A 6 -1.40 -5.61 1.54
N VAL A 7 -0.20 -5.04 1.51
CA VAL A 7 1.06 -5.79 1.55
C VAL A 7 1.73 -5.50 2.88
N ASP A 8 1.68 -6.45 3.81
CA ASP A 8 2.17 -6.28 5.17
C ASP A 8 2.39 -7.67 5.77
N ASP A 9 3.52 -7.89 6.45
CA ASP A 9 3.83 -9.18 7.06
C ASP A 9 3.24 -9.33 8.47
N SER A 10 2.62 -8.29 9.02
CA SER A 10 2.00 -8.30 10.35
C SER A 10 0.51 -8.62 10.24
N PRO A 11 0.05 -9.76 10.76
CA PRO A 11 -1.39 -10.06 10.78
C PRO A 11 -2.20 -9.03 11.55
N THR A 12 -1.65 -8.48 12.63
CA THR A 12 -2.33 -7.46 13.44
C THR A 12 -2.56 -6.19 12.65
N GLU A 13 -1.51 -5.71 11.97
CA GLU A 13 -1.61 -4.48 11.17
C GLU A 13 -2.53 -4.68 9.97
N THR A 14 -2.44 -5.83 9.32
CA THR A 14 -3.34 -6.18 8.22
C THR A 14 -4.78 -6.18 8.68
N HIS A 15 -5.05 -6.72 9.87
CA HIS A 15 -6.41 -6.75 10.42
C HIS A 15 -6.93 -5.33 10.68
N VAL A 16 -6.10 -4.44 11.23
CA VAL A 16 -6.49 -3.05 11.48
C VAL A 16 -6.90 -2.36 10.18
N LEU A 17 -6.06 -2.47 9.15
CA LEU A 17 -6.34 -1.84 7.86
C LEU A 17 -7.57 -2.47 7.19
N THR A 18 -7.69 -3.78 7.24
CA THR A 18 -8.85 -4.49 6.66
C THR A 18 -10.16 -4.02 7.31
N SER A 19 -10.16 -3.90 8.64
CA SER A 19 -11.37 -3.47 9.37
C SER A 19 -11.80 -2.07 8.94
N ILE A 20 -10.85 -1.16 8.79
CA ILE A 20 -11.15 0.20 8.33
C ILE A 20 -11.73 0.18 6.92
N LEU A 21 -11.09 -0.55 6.01
CA LEU A 21 -11.51 -0.59 4.61
C LEU A 21 -12.87 -1.26 4.45
N ASP A 22 -13.10 -2.36 5.15
CA ASP A 22 -14.41 -3.04 5.13
C ASP A 22 -15.52 -2.12 5.60
N LYS A 23 -15.28 -1.38 6.68
CA LYS A 23 -16.24 -0.43 7.24
C LYS A 23 -16.65 0.62 6.21
N HIS A 24 -15.75 0.98 5.31
CA HIS A 24 -16.00 1.99 4.28
C HIS A 24 -16.36 1.39 2.91
N GLY A 25 -16.69 0.10 2.88
CA GLY A 25 -17.21 -0.54 1.67
C GLY A 25 -16.18 -0.95 0.63
N HIS A 26 -14.91 -0.99 0.99
CA HIS A 26 -13.85 -1.44 0.08
C HIS A 26 -13.63 -2.94 0.18
N GLU A 27 -13.29 -3.58 -0.92
CA GLU A 27 -12.87 -4.98 -0.95
C GLU A 27 -11.38 -5.06 -0.69
N VAL A 28 -10.95 -6.03 0.12
CA VAL A 28 -9.55 -6.17 0.53
C VAL A 28 -8.95 -7.47 0.01
N ILE A 29 -7.76 -7.36 -0.56
CA ILE A 29 -6.90 -8.49 -0.91
C ILE A 29 -5.61 -8.31 -0.09
N THR A 30 -4.99 -9.39 0.34
CA THR A 30 -3.79 -9.31 1.18
C THR A 30 -2.62 -10.09 0.60
N ALA A 31 -1.41 -9.61 0.88
CA ALA A 31 -0.17 -10.32 0.61
C ALA A 31 0.76 -10.09 1.79
N GLU A 32 1.54 -11.10 2.18
CA GLU A 32 2.32 -11.02 3.42
C GLU A 32 3.79 -10.67 3.21
N ASN A 33 4.20 -10.44 1.98
CA ASN A 33 5.56 -9.96 1.67
C ASN A 33 5.57 -9.24 0.33
N GLY A 34 6.71 -8.59 0.01
CA GLY A 34 6.82 -7.79 -1.21
C GLY A 34 6.72 -8.59 -2.50
N GLU A 35 7.31 -9.77 -2.52
CA GLU A 35 7.26 -10.64 -3.71
C GLU A 35 5.83 -11.09 -4.01
N MET A 36 5.11 -11.52 -2.97
CA MET A 36 3.69 -11.89 -3.11
C MET A 36 2.85 -10.68 -3.52
N GLY A 37 3.16 -9.51 -2.95
CA GLY A 37 2.45 -8.27 -3.30
C GLY A 37 2.54 -7.96 -4.77
N ILE A 38 3.72 -8.10 -5.35
CA ILE A 38 3.94 -7.88 -6.78
C ILE A 38 3.12 -8.89 -7.60
N GLU A 39 3.18 -10.17 -7.25
CA GLU A 39 2.44 -11.22 -7.98
C GLU A 39 0.93 -11.01 -7.90
N VAL A 40 0.42 -10.69 -6.72
CA VAL A 40 -1.01 -10.44 -6.53
C VAL A 40 -1.44 -9.19 -7.32
N ALA A 41 -0.64 -8.12 -7.30
CA ALA A 41 -0.95 -6.91 -8.07
C ALA A 41 -1.04 -7.20 -9.56
N LYS A 42 -0.14 -8.02 -10.08
CA LYS A 42 -0.17 -8.43 -11.50
C LYS A 42 -1.40 -9.24 -11.84
N ALA A 43 -1.75 -10.19 -10.96
CA ALA A 43 -2.86 -11.11 -11.21
C ALA A 43 -4.23 -10.45 -11.00
N GLU A 44 -4.38 -9.69 -9.91
CA GLU A 44 -5.67 -9.19 -9.46
C GLU A 44 -5.97 -7.75 -9.90
N LYS A 45 -4.94 -6.99 -10.30
CA LYS A 45 -5.11 -5.59 -10.76
C LYS A 45 -5.94 -4.77 -9.78
N PRO A 46 -5.50 -4.63 -8.51
CA PRO A 46 -6.26 -3.83 -7.55
C PRO A 46 -6.29 -2.35 -7.96
N ASP A 47 -7.22 -1.62 -7.38
CA ASP A 47 -7.34 -0.18 -7.63
C ASP A 47 -6.30 0.63 -6.87
N LEU A 48 -5.77 0.07 -5.78
CA LEU A 48 -4.81 0.73 -4.90
C LEU A 48 -4.01 -0.32 -4.13
N VAL A 49 -2.76 -0.01 -3.83
CA VAL A 49 -1.91 -0.84 -2.97
C VAL A 49 -1.51 -0.04 -1.72
N LEU A 50 -1.72 -0.63 -0.55
CA LEU A 50 -1.17 -0.14 0.71
C LEU A 50 0.05 -1.01 1.03
N MET A 51 1.23 -0.40 1.08
CA MET A 51 2.52 -1.10 1.12
C MET A 51 3.29 -0.77 2.39
N ASP A 52 3.54 -1.77 3.23
CA ASP A 52 4.49 -1.60 4.32
C ASP A 52 5.93 -1.66 3.78
N VAL A 53 6.86 -1.07 4.52
CA VAL A 53 8.28 -1.04 4.13
C VAL A 53 9.05 -2.18 4.78
N VAL A 54 8.85 -2.38 6.09
CA VAL A 54 9.67 -3.30 6.89
C VAL A 54 9.11 -4.70 6.78
N MET A 55 9.66 -5.49 5.86
CA MET A 55 9.24 -6.87 5.61
C MET A 55 10.47 -7.71 5.30
N PRO A 56 10.44 -9.03 5.62
CA PRO A 56 11.55 -9.90 5.21
C PRO A 56 11.63 -9.99 3.68
N GLY A 57 12.85 -10.16 3.18
CA GLY A 57 13.10 -10.22 1.74
C GLY A 57 13.01 -8.84 1.10
N LEU A 58 12.23 -8.74 0.03
CA LEU A 58 12.05 -7.47 -0.69
C LEU A 58 11.29 -6.48 0.19
N ASN A 59 11.88 -5.33 0.49
CA ASN A 59 11.20 -4.32 1.30
C ASN A 59 10.17 -3.54 0.47
N GLY A 60 9.34 -2.74 1.16
CA GLY A 60 8.25 -2.01 0.50
C GLY A 60 8.71 -0.95 -0.49
N PHE A 61 9.87 -0.34 -0.28
CA PHE A 61 10.43 0.61 -1.25
C PHE A 61 10.80 -0.10 -2.54
N GLN A 62 11.46 -1.26 -2.43
CA GLN A 62 11.84 -2.06 -3.60
C GLN A 62 10.59 -2.59 -4.31
N ALA A 63 9.61 -3.07 -3.57
CA ALA A 63 8.36 -3.57 -4.17
C ALA A 63 7.62 -2.46 -4.91
N THR A 64 7.55 -1.26 -4.33
CA THR A 64 6.94 -0.10 -4.98
C THR A 64 7.64 0.21 -6.30
N ARG A 65 8.96 0.23 -6.29
CA ARG A 65 9.74 0.48 -7.51
C ARG A 65 9.45 -0.57 -8.59
N HIS A 66 9.39 -1.84 -8.20
CA HIS A 66 9.03 -2.92 -9.14
C HIS A 66 7.66 -2.68 -9.77
N LEU A 67 6.67 -2.36 -8.95
CA LEU A 67 5.31 -2.11 -9.44
C LEU A 67 5.27 -0.93 -10.42
N LYS A 68 6.02 0.12 -10.13
CA LYS A 68 6.02 1.32 -10.96
C LYS A 68 6.80 1.16 -12.26
N LYS A 69 7.73 0.22 -12.32
CA LYS A 69 8.50 -0.06 -13.54
C LYS A 69 7.81 -1.04 -14.48
N ASP A 70 6.95 -1.89 -13.97
CA ASP A 70 6.25 -2.89 -14.78
C ASP A 70 5.05 -2.23 -15.47
N PRO A 71 4.98 -2.28 -16.82
CA PRO A 71 3.85 -1.65 -17.53
C PRO A 71 2.48 -2.17 -17.11
N THR A 72 2.40 -3.42 -16.62
CA THR A 72 1.12 -4.01 -16.23
C THR A 72 0.62 -3.52 -14.88
N THR A 73 1.48 -2.92 -14.06
CA THR A 73 1.12 -2.42 -12.72
C THR A 73 1.46 -0.95 -12.51
N SER A 74 2.12 -0.30 -13.46
CA SER A 74 2.62 1.07 -13.29
C SER A 74 1.53 2.08 -13.01
N ASN A 75 0.30 1.83 -13.44
CA ASN A 75 -0.84 2.74 -13.23
C ASN A 75 -1.55 2.52 -11.89
N ILE A 76 -1.18 1.47 -11.14
CA ILE A 76 -1.82 1.20 -9.86
C ILE A 76 -1.17 2.11 -8.81
N PRO A 77 -1.92 3.01 -8.16
CA PRO A 77 -1.33 3.86 -7.13
C PRO A 77 -0.90 3.07 -5.92
N VAL A 78 0.24 3.44 -5.35
CA VAL A 78 0.79 2.82 -4.15
C VAL A 78 0.88 3.87 -3.05
N VAL A 79 0.32 3.58 -1.89
CA VAL A 79 0.47 4.39 -0.68
C VAL A 79 1.30 3.59 0.31
N ILE A 80 2.39 4.16 0.78
CA ILE A 80 3.23 3.50 1.79
C ILE A 80 2.59 3.73 3.16
N VAL A 81 2.48 2.64 3.95
CA VAL A 81 1.91 2.66 5.30
C VAL A 81 2.87 1.90 6.21
N THR A 82 3.64 2.61 7.03
CA THR A 82 4.76 2.00 7.76
C THR A 82 5.05 2.73 9.07
N THR A 83 5.83 2.10 9.95
CA THR A 83 6.34 2.74 11.17
C THR A 83 7.55 3.64 10.92
N LYS A 84 8.16 3.58 9.73
CA LYS A 84 9.31 4.42 9.39
C LYS A 84 8.82 5.85 9.15
N ASP A 85 9.20 6.77 10.05
CA ASP A 85 8.62 8.12 10.10
C ASP A 85 9.62 9.26 9.87
N GLN A 86 10.86 8.94 9.50
CA GLN A 86 11.85 9.98 9.23
C GLN A 86 11.58 10.66 7.89
N GLU A 87 11.97 11.93 7.81
CA GLU A 87 11.81 12.71 6.58
C GLU A 87 12.49 12.03 5.39
N THR A 88 13.69 11.47 5.61
CA THR A 88 14.42 10.76 4.56
C THR A 88 13.67 9.51 4.09
N ASP A 89 12.97 8.82 4.97
CA ASP A 89 12.14 7.67 4.59
C ASP A 89 11.03 8.10 3.65
N LYS A 90 10.36 9.20 3.98
CA LYS A 90 9.25 9.72 3.17
C LYS A 90 9.73 10.16 1.79
N ILE A 91 10.84 10.87 1.75
CA ILE A 91 11.44 11.31 0.48
C ILE A 91 11.79 10.10 -0.37
N TRP A 92 12.41 9.07 0.23
CA TRP A 92 12.81 7.87 -0.48
C TRP A 92 11.60 7.12 -1.05
N GLY A 93 10.54 7.00 -0.24
CA GLY A 93 9.29 6.35 -0.68
C GLY A 93 8.67 7.05 -1.88
N MET A 94 8.59 8.37 -1.84
CA MET A 94 8.03 9.14 -2.96
C MET A 94 8.90 9.01 -4.21
N ARG A 95 10.22 8.91 -4.05
CA ARG A 95 11.13 8.68 -5.18
C ARG A 95 10.93 7.31 -5.85
N GLN A 96 10.50 6.31 -5.08
CA GLN A 96 10.20 5.00 -5.67
C GLN A 96 8.88 5.00 -6.46
N GLY A 97 8.14 6.07 -6.38
CA GLY A 97 6.89 6.24 -7.12
C GLY A 97 5.63 6.13 -6.29
N ALA A 98 5.74 6.10 -4.96
CA ALA A 98 4.56 6.12 -4.10
C ALA A 98 3.76 7.40 -4.31
N LYS A 99 2.45 7.27 -4.23
CA LYS A 99 1.53 8.40 -4.38
C LYS A 99 1.42 9.19 -3.08
N ASP A 100 1.54 8.51 -1.94
CA ASP A 100 1.49 9.12 -0.63
C ASP A 100 2.18 8.23 0.39
N TYR A 101 2.36 8.74 1.62
CA TYR A 101 3.11 8.07 2.67
C TYR A 101 2.41 8.32 4.01
N LEU A 102 2.02 7.25 4.69
CA LEU A 102 1.37 7.31 5.99
C LEU A 102 2.21 6.60 7.04
N THR A 103 2.32 7.20 8.22
CA THR A 103 3.02 6.60 9.35
C THR A 103 2.02 5.93 10.28
N LYS A 104 2.34 4.69 10.69
CA LYS A 104 1.53 3.96 11.67
C LYS A 104 1.75 4.53 13.08
N PRO A 105 0.74 4.53 13.94
CA PRO A 105 -0.61 4.01 13.69
C PRO A 105 -1.41 4.96 12.80
N VAL A 106 -2.09 4.40 11.80
CA VAL A 106 -2.90 5.22 10.90
C VAL A 106 -4.17 5.67 11.60
N GLN A 107 -4.59 6.90 11.29
CA GLN A 107 -5.89 7.39 11.70
C GLN A 107 -6.90 7.10 10.60
N GLU A 108 -8.05 6.57 10.98
CA GLU A 108 -9.07 6.11 10.02
C GLU A 108 -9.45 7.20 9.03
N ASP A 109 -9.78 8.40 9.55
CA ASP A 109 -10.23 9.49 8.70
C ASP A 109 -9.17 9.92 7.69
N ASN A 110 -7.91 9.93 8.11
CA ASN A 110 -6.80 10.31 7.24
C ASN A 110 -6.58 9.28 6.14
N LEU A 111 -6.61 8.00 6.50
CA LEU A 111 -6.45 6.91 5.52
C LEU A 111 -7.56 6.96 4.47
N ILE A 112 -8.81 7.07 4.90
CA ILE A 112 -9.96 7.09 4.01
C ILE A 112 -9.93 8.32 3.10
N LYS A 113 -9.57 9.48 3.64
CA LYS A 113 -9.46 10.69 2.84
C LYS A 113 -8.42 10.53 1.71
N ILE A 114 -7.26 9.99 2.04
CA ILE A 114 -6.20 9.77 1.06
C ILE A 114 -6.65 8.80 -0.02
N ILE A 115 -7.26 7.68 0.37
CA ILE A 115 -7.76 6.69 -0.58
C ILE A 115 -8.81 7.31 -1.50
N THR A 116 -9.77 8.03 -0.93
CA THR A 116 -10.84 8.66 -1.70
C THR A 116 -10.27 9.67 -2.70
N ASP A 117 -9.35 10.52 -2.25
CA ASP A 117 -8.74 11.54 -3.11
C ASP A 117 -7.96 10.89 -4.27
N ILE A 118 -7.21 9.83 -4.00
CA ILE A 118 -6.45 9.12 -5.04
C ILE A 118 -7.37 8.47 -6.06
N LEU A 119 -8.43 7.81 -5.60
CA LEU A 119 -9.34 7.07 -6.49
C LEU A 119 -10.23 7.99 -7.31
N GLN A 120 -10.48 9.20 -6.84
CA GLN A 120 -11.25 10.21 -7.60
C GLN A 120 -10.39 11.01 -8.57
N GLY A 121 -9.11 11.10 -8.27
CA GLY A 121 -8.17 11.86 -9.07
C GLY A 121 -7.72 11.11 -10.28
#